data_db35ea51182979ae56b74b50a2636076
#
_entry.id   db35ea51182979ae56b74b50a2636076
#
_cell.length_a   1.000
_cell.length_b   1.000
_cell.length_c   1.000
_cell.angle_alpha   90.00
_cell.angle_beta   90.00
_cell.angle_gamma   90.00
#
_symmetry.space_group_name_H-M   'P 1'
#
loop_
_entity.id
_entity.type
_entity.pdbx_description
1 polymer ?
#
loop_
_entity_poly.entity_id
_entity_poly.type
_entity_poly.pdbx_seq_one_letter_code
_entity_poly.pdbx_strand_id
1 'polypeptide(L)'
;MNESLKDLAELLSKTVFSTSIKAKDKPGVLAEIADILVENRKVASDQRAAVHAALIEREGKMSTGMQYGVAIPHAKTDAIEHLVSIIALSPEGVDFDALDGAPSNIFV
;
A
#
# COMPACT_ATOMS: atom_id res chain seq x y z
N MET A 1 -17.94 11.33 20.37
CA MET A 1 -17.27 10.33 19.51
C MET A 1 -16.46 9.40 20.39
N ASN A 2 -16.59 8.09 20.20
CA ASN A 2 -15.85 7.14 21.04
C ASN A 2 -14.39 7.05 20.60
N GLU A 3 -13.56 6.39 21.41
CA GLU A 3 -12.12 6.27 21.14
C GLU A 3 -11.83 5.59 19.80
N SER A 4 -12.60 4.57 19.42
CA SER A 4 -12.39 3.87 18.16
C SER A 4 -12.61 4.78 16.95
N LEU A 5 -13.63 5.64 16.98
CA LEU A 5 -13.89 6.60 15.91
C LEU A 5 -12.82 7.69 15.86
N LYS A 6 -12.34 8.15 17.04
CA LYS A 6 -11.23 9.10 17.09
C LYS A 6 -9.97 8.52 16.49
N ASP A 7 -9.63 7.27 16.84
CA ASP A 7 -8.45 6.60 16.34
C ASP A 7 -8.52 6.41 14.82
N LEU A 8 -9.67 6.02 14.30
CA LEU A 8 -9.87 5.87 12.86
C LEU A 8 -9.74 7.22 12.15
N ALA A 9 -10.36 8.26 12.68
CA ALA A 9 -10.28 9.59 12.09
C ALA A 9 -8.84 10.10 12.07
N GLU A 10 -8.09 9.88 13.15
CA GLU A 10 -6.68 10.26 13.22
C GLU A 10 -5.86 9.48 12.19
N LEU A 11 -6.07 8.18 12.09
CA LEU A 11 -5.37 7.35 11.09
C LEU A 11 -5.66 7.86 9.67
N LEU A 12 -6.92 8.11 9.34
CA LEU A 12 -7.30 8.58 8.01
C LEU A 12 -6.70 9.95 7.70
N SER A 13 -6.59 10.83 8.71
CA SER A 13 -6.00 12.15 8.51
C SER A 13 -4.51 12.09 8.17
N LYS A 14 -3.83 11.01 8.53
CA LYS A 14 -2.40 10.79 8.25
C LYS A 14 -2.17 9.88 7.06
N THR A 15 -3.22 9.33 6.46
CA THR A 15 -3.12 8.41 5.34
C THR A 15 -2.92 9.18 4.04
N VAL A 16 -1.99 8.70 3.22
CA VAL A 16 -1.80 9.23 1.86
C VAL A 16 -2.88 8.63 0.96
N PHE A 17 -3.44 9.45 0.08
CA PHE A 17 -4.43 9.01 -0.91
C PHE A 17 -3.89 9.23 -2.32
N SER A 18 -4.02 8.22 -3.17
CA SER A 18 -3.69 8.32 -4.59
C SER A 18 -4.84 7.75 -5.41
N THR A 19 -5.28 8.49 -6.42
CA THR A 19 -6.44 8.11 -7.23
C THR A 19 -6.08 7.45 -8.55
N SER A 20 -4.80 7.37 -8.89
CA SER A 20 -4.40 6.83 -10.20
C SER A 20 -3.05 6.13 -10.15
N ILE A 21 -3.08 4.88 -9.69
CA ILE A 21 -1.93 3.99 -9.83
C ILE A 21 -1.74 3.72 -11.33
N LYS A 22 -0.53 3.92 -11.83
CA LYS A 22 -0.19 3.75 -13.24
C LYS A 22 0.34 2.38 -13.56
N ALA A 23 0.92 1.69 -12.58
CA ALA A 23 1.49 0.37 -12.76
C ALA A 23 0.41 -0.63 -13.18
N LYS A 24 0.80 -1.59 -14.01
CA LYS A 24 -0.12 -2.59 -14.57
C LYS A 24 0.13 -3.99 -14.06
N ASP A 25 1.15 -4.17 -13.24
CA ASP A 25 1.49 -5.45 -12.65
C ASP A 25 1.82 -5.29 -11.16
N LYS A 26 1.83 -6.40 -10.45
CA LYS A 26 2.08 -6.41 -9.00
C LYS A 26 3.42 -5.78 -8.61
N PRO A 27 4.57 -6.15 -9.23
CA PRO A 27 5.83 -5.52 -8.86
C PRO A 27 5.81 -4.01 -9.07
N GLY A 28 5.19 -3.55 -10.15
CA GLY A 28 5.09 -2.13 -10.45
C GLY A 28 4.25 -1.38 -9.42
N VAL A 29 3.15 -1.98 -8.93
CA VAL A 29 2.33 -1.38 -7.89
C VAL A 29 3.13 -1.20 -6.60
N LEU A 30 3.89 -2.21 -6.19
CA LEU A 30 4.70 -2.13 -4.97
C LEU A 30 5.76 -1.04 -5.08
N ALA A 31 6.40 -0.91 -6.24
CA ALA A 31 7.37 0.16 -6.49
C ALA A 31 6.71 1.53 -6.47
N GLU A 32 5.54 1.65 -7.10
CA GLU A 32 4.82 2.92 -7.16
C GLU A 32 4.33 3.35 -5.78
N ILE A 33 3.87 2.43 -4.94
CA ILE A 33 3.49 2.73 -3.56
C ILE A 33 4.70 3.32 -2.80
N ALA A 34 5.88 2.71 -2.93
CA ALA A 34 7.07 3.24 -2.28
C ALA A 34 7.41 4.65 -2.77
N ASP A 35 7.28 4.90 -4.08
CA ASP A 35 7.53 6.23 -4.65
C ASP A 35 6.53 7.26 -4.13
N ILE A 36 5.25 6.92 -4.06
CA ILE A 36 4.21 7.82 -3.55
C ILE A 36 4.48 8.20 -2.09
N LEU A 37 4.88 7.24 -1.28
CA LEU A 37 5.21 7.50 0.12
C LEU A 37 6.39 8.46 0.26
N VAL A 38 7.41 8.34 -0.60
CA VAL A 38 8.54 9.27 -0.62
C VAL A 38 8.09 10.65 -1.08
N GLU A 39 7.32 10.74 -2.15
CA GLU A 39 6.80 12.01 -2.67
C GLU A 39 5.98 12.77 -1.64
N ASN A 40 5.26 12.05 -0.79
CA ASN A 40 4.43 12.64 0.26
C ASN A 40 5.17 12.78 1.59
N ARG A 41 6.49 12.58 1.59
CA ARG A 41 7.36 12.76 2.75
C ARG A 41 7.02 11.86 3.94
N LYS A 42 6.37 10.72 3.69
CA LYS A 42 6.12 9.70 4.71
C LYS A 42 7.31 8.77 4.90
N VAL A 43 8.14 8.65 3.86
CA VAL A 43 9.35 7.84 3.84
C VAL A 43 10.47 8.71 3.30
N ALA A 44 11.63 8.70 3.95
CA ALA A 44 12.80 9.41 3.45
C ALA A 44 13.30 8.76 2.15
N SER A 45 13.81 9.56 1.22
CA SER A 45 14.24 9.04 -0.08
C SER A 45 15.34 8.00 0.02
N ASP A 46 16.23 8.10 1.01
CA ASP A 46 17.29 7.13 1.23
C ASP A 46 16.78 5.83 1.86
N GLN A 47 15.52 5.77 2.27
CA GLN A 47 14.90 4.58 2.84
C GLN A 47 13.92 3.91 1.88
N ARG A 48 13.70 4.49 0.71
CA ARG A 48 12.78 3.94 -0.28
C ARG A 48 13.11 2.49 -0.65
N ALA A 49 14.39 2.21 -0.88
CA ALA A 49 14.81 0.87 -1.27
C ALA A 49 14.49 -0.17 -0.20
N ALA A 50 14.67 0.19 1.09
CA ALA A 50 14.36 -0.72 2.20
C ALA A 50 12.86 -0.98 2.31
N VAL A 51 12.03 0.04 2.12
CA VAL A 51 10.57 -0.10 2.14
C VAL A 51 10.11 -0.96 0.96
N HIS A 52 10.61 -0.69 -0.23
CA HIS A 52 10.27 -1.44 -1.42
C HIS A 52 10.66 -2.92 -1.26
N ALA A 53 11.87 -3.19 -0.78
CA ALA A 53 12.34 -4.56 -0.55
C ALA A 53 11.46 -5.29 0.47
N ALA A 54 11.05 -4.62 1.53
CA ALA A 54 10.19 -5.22 2.56
C ALA A 54 8.81 -5.57 1.99
N LEU A 55 8.24 -4.71 1.15
CA LEU A 55 6.97 -4.98 0.49
C LEU A 55 7.07 -6.18 -0.45
N ILE A 56 8.12 -6.25 -1.25
CA ILE A 56 8.35 -7.36 -2.17
C ILE A 56 8.51 -8.67 -1.40
N GLU A 57 9.31 -8.66 -0.34
CA GLU A 57 9.54 -9.86 0.48
C GLU A 57 8.25 -10.38 1.10
N ARG A 58 7.45 -9.48 1.69
CA ARG A 58 6.18 -9.88 2.31
C ARG A 58 5.19 -10.42 1.28
N GLU A 59 5.06 -9.75 0.13
CA GLU A 59 4.15 -10.18 -0.92
C GLU A 59 4.58 -11.52 -1.54
N GLY A 60 5.87 -11.78 -1.61
CA GLY A 60 6.42 -13.03 -2.11
C GLY A 60 6.11 -14.24 -1.24
N LYS A 61 5.83 -14.03 0.05
CA LYS A 61 5.46 -15.12 0.96
C LYS A 61 4.03 -15.57 0.76
N MET A 62 3.12 -14.62 0.57
CA MET A 62 1.70 -14.89 0.34
C MET A 62 1.06 -13.62 -0.21
N SER A 63 0.25 -13.75 -1.24
CA SER A 63 -0.44 -12.61 -1.82
C SER A 63 -1.29 -11.87 -0.77
N THR A 64 -1.28 -10.54 -0.85
CA THR A 64 -2.16 -9.70 -0.03
C THR A 64 -3.43 -9.31 -0.78
N GLY A 65 -3.63 -9.81 -2.00
CA GLY A 65 -4.86 -9.63 -2.77
C GLY A 65 -6.01 -10.38 -2.10
N MET A 66 -7.09 -9.66 -1.83
CA MET A 66 -8.27 -10.17 -1.14
C MET A 66 -9.42 -10.35 -2.13
N GLN A 67 -10.65 -10.10 -1.68
CA GLN A 67 -11.86 -10.18 -2.49
C GLN A 67 -12.31 -8.77 -2.86
N TYR A 68 -13.23 -8.68 -3.83
CA TYR A 68 -13.91 -7.44 -4.19
C TYR A 68 -12.97 -6.34 -4.67
N GLY A 69 -11.87 -6.71 -5.32
CA GLY A 69 -10.93 -5.74 -5.86
C GLY A 69 -10.03 -5.06 -4.83
N VAL A 70 -9.92 -5.61 -3.63
CA VAL A 70 -9.09 -5.04 -2.55
C VAL A 70 -7.82 -5.85 -2.38
N ALA A 71 -6.68 -5.18 -2.25
CA ALA A 71 -5.42 -5.77 -1.83
C ALA A 71 -4.87 -4.95 -0.66
N ILE A 72 -4.15 -5.61 0.24
CA ILE A 72 -3.60 -4.95 1.43
C ILE A 72 -2.08 -5.17 1.54
N PRO A 73 -1.28 -4.64 0.57
CA PRO A 73 0.16 -4.76 0.66
C PRO A 73 0.66 -4.14 1.97
N HIS A 74 1.51 -4.85 2.67
CA HIS A 74 2.03 -4.36 3.94
C HIS A 74 3.38 -5.00 4.23
N ALA A 75 4.16 -4.35 5.08
CA ALA A 75 5.44 -4.87 5.51
C ALA A 75 5.87 -4.21 6.81
N LYS A 76 6.78 -4.86 7.52
CA LYS A 76 7.47 -4.29 8.66
C LYS A 76 8.93 -4.06 8.27
N THR A 77 9.45 -2.90 8.63
CA THR A 77 10.86 -2.58 8.38
C THR A 77 11.37 -1.64 9.46
N ASP A 78 12.62 -1.84 9.86
CA ASP A 78 13.28 -0.95 10.81
C ASP A 78 13.60 0.42 10.21
N ALA A 79 13.44 0.57 8.90
CA ALA A 79 13.64 1.83 8.21
C ALA A 79 12.59 2.88 8.56
N ILE A 80 11.45 2.47 9.15
CA ILE A 80 10.34 3.36 9.50
C ILE A 80 10.01 3.19 10.97
N GLU A 81 9.98 4.30 11.71
CA GLU A 81 9.70 4.30 13.14
C GLU A 81 8.21 4.34 13.47
N HIS A 82 7.39 4.83 12.54
CA HIS A 82 5.97 5.05 12.75
C HIS A 82 5.14 4.29 11.72
N LEU A 83 3.88 4.02 12.06
CA LEU A 83 2.94 3.48 11.09
C LEU A 83 2.74 4.50 9.96
N VAL A 84 2.95 4.03 8.74
CA VAL A 84 2.69 4.81 7.53
C VAL A 84 1.62 4.08 6.73
N SER A 85 0.61 4.80 6.28
CA SER A 85 -0.51 4.22 5.57
C SER A 85 -0.82 4.95 4.28
N ILE A 86 -1.34 4.20 3.31
CA ILE A 86 -1.73 4.71 2.00
C ILE A 86 -3.00 4.00 1.55
N ILE A 87 -3.86 4.72 0.87
CA ILE A 87 -4.97 4.15 0.10
C ILE A 87 -4.76 4.60 -1.34
N ALA A 88 -4.57 3.66 -2.24
CA ALA A 88 -4.31 3.93 -3.63
C ALA A 88 -5.32 3.20 -4.53
N LEU A 89 -5.70 3.83 -5.62
CA LEU A 89 -6.69 3.29 -6.54
C LEU A 89 -6.09 3.06 -7.91
N SER A 90 -6.43 1.92 -8.52
CA SER A 90 -6.14 1.63 -9.91
C SER A 90 -7.47 1.45 -10.66
N PRO A 91 -7.87 2.42 -11.48
CA PRO A 91 -9.13 2.29 -12.23
C PRO A 91 -9.16 1.08 -13.16
N GLU A 92 -8.03 0.72 -13.74
CA GLU A 92 -7.94 -0.40 -14.68
C GLU A 92 -7.87 -1.76 -13.99
N GLY A 93 -7.45 -1.80 -12.72
CA GLY A 93 -7.24 -3.04 -12.00
C GLY A 93 -5.89 -3.69 -12.32
N VAL A 94 -5.37 -4.42 -11.35
CA VAL A 94 -4.07 -5.11 -11.46
C VAL A 94 -4.23 -6.54 -10.96
N ASP A 95 -3.65 -7.49 -11.67
CA ASP A 95 -3.58 -8.87 -11.20
C ASP A 95 -2.65 -8.93 -10.00
N PHE A 96 -3.22 -9.15 -8.83
CA PHE A 96 -2.50 -9.18 -7.56
C PHE A 96 -2.54 -10.55 -6.91
N ASP A 97 -2.82 -11.60 -7.70
CA ASP A 97 -3.01 -12.97 -7.20
C ASP A 97 -4.06 -13.01 -6.09
N ALA A 98 -5.16 -12.28 -6.28
CA ALA A 98 -6.20 -12.14 -5.26
C ALA A 98 -6.90 -13.47 -4.99
N LEU A 99 -7.46 -13.59 -3.80
CA LEU A 99 -8.15 -14.81 -3.36
C LEU A 99 -9.28 -15.21 -4.30
N ASP A 100 -9.98 -14.23 -4.89
CA ASP A 100 -11.09 -14.50 -5.81
C ASP A 100 -10.64 -14.54 -7.29
N GLY A 101 -9.36 -14.39 -7.57
CA GLY A 101 -8.82 -14.41 -8.93
C GLY A 101 -9.13 -13.16 -9.74
N ALA A 102 -9.84 -12.18 -9.18
CA ALA A 102 -10.19 -10.95 -9.89
C ALA A 102 -9.10 -9.89 -9.75
N PRO A 103 -9.05 -8.89 -10.66
CA PRO A 103 -8.11 -7.78 -10.52
C PRO A 103 -8.38 -6.98 -9.26
N SER A 104 -7.31 -6.38 -8.71
CA SER A 104 -7.40 -5.48 -7.56
C SER A 104 -7.38 -4.03 -8.04
N ASN A 105 -8.27 -3.23 -7.49
CA ASN A 105 -8.44 -1.82 -7.84
C ASN A 105 -8.12 -0.90 -6.66
N ILE A 106 -8.17 -1.42 -5.44
CA ILE A 106 -7.96 -0.66 -4.20
C ILE A 106 -6.82 -1.31 -3.43
N PHE A 107 -5.80 -0.52 -3.13
CA PHE A 107 -4.63 -0.97 -2.37
C PHE A 107 -4.57 -0.18 -1.06
N VAL A 108 -4.56 -0.91 0.05
CA VAL A 108 -4.56 -0.30 1.39
C VAL A 108 -3.37 -0.76 2.19
#